data_0b666aa99860407cdb1d201e209f674b
#
_entry.id   0b666aa99860407cdb1d201e209f674b
#
_cell.length_a   1.000
_cell.length_b   1.000
_cell.length_c   1.000
_cell.angle_alpha   90.00
_cell.angle_beta   90.00
_cell.angle_gamma   90.00
#
_symmetry.space_group_name_H-M   'P 1'
#
loop_
_entity.id
_entity.type
_entity.pdbx_description
1 polymer ?
#
loop_
_entity_poly.entity_id
_entity_poly.type
_entity_poly.pdbx_seq_one_letter_code
_entity_poly.pdbx_strand_id
1 'polypeptide(L)'
;LGWGFGKKRVGSGDNQRYVPKEIRVSEELFWNCAACDVSEFGVNHVKIDERPTFPFDQSDLHRSGLVFEPVGSSTETLNQANQAFEKHLNERIRLDKQTQLFVRIVKPKLSLVYYPLWIIRYTVQGRAFQVVVDGFSCEVIYGKAPGSITYRAAALVLGMASGSFIAIDGPAFILKFGENANL
;
A
#
# COMPACT_ATOMS: atom_id res chain seq x y z
N LEU A 1 -22.14 -0.20 6.46
CA LEU A 1 -23.00 -1.37 6.43
C LEU A 1 -22.87 -2.10 5.11
N GLY A 2 -22.58 -3.39 5.15
CA GLY A 2 -22.50 -4.24 3.98
C GLY A 2 -23.41 -5.46 4.09
N TRP A 3 -24.06 -5.82 3.00
CA TRP A 3 -24.85 -7.05 2.88
C TRP A 3 -24.40 -7.84 1.67
N GLY A 4 -23.92 -9.05 1.91
CA GLY A 4 -23.56 -9.99 0.86
C GLY A 4 -24.54 -11.15 0.78
N PHE A 5 -25.05 -11.37 -0.40
CA PHE A 5 -25.93 -12.51 -0.73
C PHE A 5 -25.19 -13.45 -1.66
N GLY A 6 -25.26 -14.73 -1.37
CA GLY A 6 -24.59 -15.70 -2.22
C GLY A 6 -24.75 -17.12 -1.71
N LYS A 7 -23.85 -17.99 -2.12
CA LYS A 7 -23.84 -19.39 -1.71
C LYS A 7 -22.51 -19.73 -1.06
N LYS A 8 -22.56 -20.45 0.03
CA LYS A 8 -21.39 -21.01 0.70
C LYS A 8 -21.37 -22.53 0.50
N ARG A 9 -20.19 -23.06 0.21
CA ARG A 9 -19.97 -24.49 0.09
C ARG A 9 -19.91 -25.12 1.48
N VAL A 10 -20.70 -26.14 1.72
CA VAL A 10 -20.79 -26.88 2.98
C VAL A 10 -20.62 -28.36 2.70
N GLY A 11 -19.88 -29.09 3.54
CA GLY A 11 -19.59 -30.51 3.41
C GLY A 11 -18.11 -30.78 3.08
N SER A 12 -17.71 -32.06 3.20
CA SER A 12 -16.34 -32.53 2.93
C SER A 12 -16.39 -33.69 1.94
N GLY A 13 -15.38 -33.84 1.07
CA GLY A 13 -15.31 -34.88 0.06
C GLY A 13 -16.42 -34.79 -0.98
N ASP A 14 -16.98 -35.93 -1.38
CA ASP A 14 -18.04 -36.03 -2.42
C ASP A 14 -19.41 -35.48 -2.01
N ASN A 15 -19.61 -35.17 -0.73
CA ASN A 15 -20.88 -34.65 -0.18
C ASN A 15 -20.91 -33.12 -0.09
N GLN A 16 -20.29 -32.40 -1.01
CA GLN A 16 -20.29 -30.95 -1.04
C GLN A 16 -21.57 -30.39 -1.68
N ARG A 17 -22.23 -29.47 -0.97
CA ARG A 17 -23.39 -28.74 -1.47
C ARG A 17 -23.28 -27.23 -1.26
N TYR A 18 -23.89 -26.47 -2.14
CA TYR A 18 -24.00 -25.01 -2.01
C TYR A 18 -25.28 -24.64 -1.26
N VAL A 19 -25.12 -23.94 -0.15
CA VAL A 19 -26.24 -23.46 0.65
C VAL A 19 -26.33 -21.94 0.51
N PRO A 20 -27.54 -21.36 0.28
CA PRO A 20 -27.72 -19.92 0.30
C PRO A 20 -27.27 -19.34 1.64
N LYS A 21 -26.52 -18.25 1.61
CA LYS A 21 -26.05 -17.56 2.80
C LYS A 21 -26.11 -16.04 2.61
N GLU A 22 -26.59 -15.36 3.64
CA GLU A 22 -26.53 -13.93 3.79
C GLU A 22 -25.44 -13.59 4.85
N ILE A 23 -24.60 -12.63 4.55
CA ILE A 23 -23.61 -12.08 5.49
C ILE A 23 -23.88 -10.59 5.62
N ARG A 24 -24.01 -10.13 6.85
CA ARG A 24 -24.13 -8.71 7.19
C ARG A 24 -22.91 -8.28 7.95
N VAL A 25 -22.33 -7.14 7.55
CA VAL A 25 -21.18 -6.53 8.19
C VAL A 25 -21.55 -5.10 8.57
N SER A 26 -21.26 -4.73 9.82
CA SER A 26 -21.43 -3.36 10.30
C SER A 26 -20.10 -2.98 10.95
N GLU A 27 -19.36 -2.11 10.30
CA GLU A 27 -18.04 -1.66 10.75
C GLU A 27 -17.96 -0.13 10.64
N GLU A 28 -17.18 0.47 11.52
CA GLU A 28 -16.73 1.85 11.40
C GLU A 28 -15.40 1.82 10.66
N LEU A 29 -15.34 2.48 9.51
CA LEU A 29 -14.19 2.46 8.62
C LEU A 29 -13.59 3.84 8.51
N PHE A 30 -12.27 3.89 8.56
CA PHE A 30 -11.47 5.09 8.34
C PHE A 30 -10.70 4.95 7.03
N TRP A 31 -10.65 6.04 6.30
CA TRP A 31 -9.86 6.14 5.09
C TRP A 31 -9.30 7.55 4.97
N ASN A 32 -8.08 7.68 4.54
CA ASN A 32 -7.46 8.97 4.30
C ASN A 32 -6.70 8.97 2.97
N CYS A 33 -6.57 10.14 2.39
CA CYS A 33 -5.71 10.38 1.24
C CYS A 33 -5.04 11.74 1.39
N ALA A 34 -3.98 11.96 0.63
CA ALA A 34 -3.38 13.28 0.53
C ALA A 34 -4.34 14.23 -0.18
N ALA A 35 -4.54 15.41 0.41
CA ALA A 35 -5.36 16.47 -0.16
C ALA A 35 -4.54 17.45 -1.04
N CYS A 36 -3.23 17.24 -1.15
CA CYS A 36 -2.31 18.02 -1.99
C CYS A 36 -1.36 17.08 -2.73
N ASP A 37 -0.62 17.60 -3.71
CA ASP A 37 0.39 16.81 -4.39
C ASP A 37 1.57 16.54 -3.47
N VAL A 38 1.71 15.30 -3.05
CA VAL A 38 2.79 14.80 -2.19
C VAL A 38 3.74 13.86 -2.92
N SER A 39 3.61 13.75 -4.24
CA SER A 39 4.42 12.86 -5.08
C SER A 39 5.92 13.16 -4.98
N GLU A 40 6.29 14.44 -4.86
CA GLU A 40 7.66 14.89 -4.65
C GLU A 40 8.26 14.32 -3.35
N PHE A 41 7.44 14.08 -2.34
CA PHE A 41 7.89 13.56 -1.05
C PHE A 41 7.86 12.04 -0.96
N GLY A 42 7.24 11.36 -1.94
CA GLY A 42 7.10 9.92 -1.96
C GLY A 42 6.17 9.36 -0.86
N VAL A 43 5.36 10.21 -0.24
CA VAL A 43 4.44 9.85 0.83
C VAL A 43 3.04 9.68 0.26
N ASN A 44 2.51 8.47 0.28
CA ASN A 44 1.16 8.20 -0.22
C ASN A 44 0.14 7.98 0.91
N HIS A 45 0.61 7.70 2.11
CA HIS A 45 -0.26 7.35 3.22
C HIS A 45 0.38 7.70 4.57
N VAL A 46 -0.43 8.16 5.50
CA VAL A 46 -0.03 8.45 6.88
C VAL A 46 -1.03 7.81 7.84
N LYS A 47 -0.56 7.37 9.01
CA LYS A 47 -1.43 6.76 10.03
C LYS A 47 -2.04 7.86 10.89
N ILE A 48 -3.29 8.20 10.65
CA ILE A 48 -4.02 9.28 11.37
C ILE A 48 -4.96 8.71 12.43
N ASP A 49 -5.47 7.52 12.24
CA ASP A 49 -6.66 6.93 12.87
C ASP A 49 -6.60 6.87 14.41
N GLU A 50 -5.42 6.74 14.99
CA GLU A 50 -5.23 6.59 16.45
C GLU A 50 -4.63 7.85 17.11
N ARG A 51 -4.54 8.95 16.38
CA ARG A 51 -3.80 10.12 16.84
C ARG A 51 -4.72 11.21 17.39
N PRO A 52 -4.31 11.89 18.46
CA PRO A 52 -5.07 13.03 18.96
C PRO A 52 -5.09 14.15 17.91
N THR A 53 -6.27 14.65 17.63
CA THR A 53 -6.48 15.82 16.78
C THR A 53 -6.71 17.05 17.65
N PHE A 54 -6.11 18.17 17.27
CA PHE A 54 -6.26 19.46 17.92
C PHE A 54 -7.11 20.37 17.06
N PRO A 55 -7.81 21.35 17.65
CA PRO A 55 -8.52 22.37 16.90
C PRO A 55 -7.58 23.09 15.93
N PHE A 56 -8.10 23.44 14.76
CA PHE A 56 -7.34 24.17 13.76
C PHE A 56 -7.03 25.60 14.26
N ASP A 57 -5.74 25.94 14.28
CA ASP A 57 -5.25 27.31 14.48
C ASP A 57 -4.32 27.69 13.33
N GLN A 58 -4.76 28.64 12.53
CA GLN A 58 -4.03 29.12 11.35
C GLN A 58 -2.70 29.78 11.74
N SER A 59 -2.66 30.51 12.85
CA SER A 59 -1.47 31.24 13.30
C SER A 59 -0.35 30.28 13.71
N ASP A 60 -0.71 29.25 14.46
CA ASP A 60 0.25 28.22 14.90
C ASP A 60 0.73 27.37 13.73
N LEU A 61 -0.14 27.08 12.79
CA LEU A 61 0.18 26.29 11.62
C LEU A 61 1.24 26.99 10.76
N HIS A 62 1.03 28.26 10.41
CA HIS A 62 1.98 29.05 9.60
C HIS A 62 3.30 29.35 10.33
N ARG A 63 3.28 29.40 11.66
CA ARG A 63 4.49 29.57 12.47
C ARG A 63 5.34 28.30 12.50
N SER A 64 4.70 27.13 12.41
CA SER A 64 5.35 25.83 12.53
C SER A 64 6.08 25.39 11.25
N GLY A 65 5.70 25.89 10.08
CA GLY A 65 6.36 25.50 8.84
C GLY A 65 5.63 25.90 7.58
N LEU A 66 6.02 25.28 6.46
CA LEU A 66 5.37 25.46 5.17
C LEU A 66 4.05 24.68 5.16
N VAL A 67 2.98 25.33 4.83
CA VAL A 67 1.64 24.75 4.75
C VAL A 67 1.25 24.54 3.30
N PHE A 68 0.86 23.33 2.97
CA PHE A 68 0.33 23.00 1.64
C PHE A 68 -1.19 23.14 1.66
N GLU A 69 -1.71 23.90 0.71
CA GLU A 69 -3.14 24.04 0.55
C GLU A 69 -3.76 22.81 -0.11
N PRO A 70 -4.97 22.42 0.30
CA PRO A 70 -5.66 21.29 -0.30
C PRO A 70 -6.04 21.60 -1.75
N VAL A 71 -5.74 20.65 -2.64
CA VAL A 71 -6.08 20.69 -4.06
C VAL A 71 -7.01 19.51 -4.34
N GLY A 72 -8.19 19.75 -4.88
CA GLY A 72 -9.12 18.71 -5.26
C GLY A 72 -10.54 18.94 -4.71
N SER A 73 -11.43 18.07 -5.12
CA SER A 73 -12.85 18.14 -4.78
C SER A 73 -13.20 17.21 -3.63
N SER A 74 -13.97 17.70 -2.66
CA SER A 74 -14.54 16.87 -1.61
C SER A 74 -15.40 15.71 -2.16
N THR A 75 -16.06 15.94 -3.28
CA THR A 75 -16.86 14.89 -3.97
C THR A 75 -15.98 13.77 -4.51
N GLU A 76 -14.85 14.11 -5.10
CA GLU A 76 -13.90 13.13 -5.61
C GLU A 76 -13.30 12.30 -4.47
N THR A 77 -12.89 12.96 -3.39
CA THR A 77 -12.40 12.30 -2.18
C THR A 77 -13.41 11.32 -1.60
N LEU A 78 -14.69 11.71 -1.52
CA LEU A 78 -15.76 10.82 -1.07
C LEU A 78 -15.97 9.62 -2.01
N ASN A 79 -15.86 9.82 -3.31
CA ASN A 79 -15.97 8.73 -4.27
C ASN A 79 -14.83 7.73 -4.14
N GLN A 80 -13.59 8.19 -3.95
CA GLN A 80 -12.43 7.34 -3.70
C GLN A 80 -12.58 6.56 -2.38
N ALA A 81 -13.04 7.22 -1.32
CA ALA A 81 -13.32 6.56 -0.05
C ALA A 81 -14.41 5.49 -0.18
N ASN A 82 -15.49 5.78 -0.91
CA ASN A 82 -16.56 4.82 -1.17
C ASN A 82 -16.03 3.57 -1.88
N GLN A 83 -15.21 3.73 -2.90
CA GLN A 83 -14.59 2.61 -3.61
C GLN A 83 -13.67 1.78 -2.70
N ALA A 84 -12.90 2.45 -1.85
CA ALA A 84 -12.04 1.77 -0.88
C ALA A 84 -12.85 0.97 0.15
N PHE A 85 -13.96 1.52 0.64
CA PHE A 85 -14.86 0.85 1.58
C PHE A 85 -15.59 -0.33 0.93
N GLU A 86 -16.05 -0.18 -0.31
CA GLU A 86 -16.66 -1.28 -1.06
C GLU A 86 -15.68 -2.43 -1.25
N LYS A 87 -14.46 -2.13 -1.63
CA LYS A 87 -13.40 -3.13 -1.78
C LYS A 87 -13.12 -3.85 -0.45
N HIS A 88 -12.97 -3.11 0.64
CA HIS A 88 -12.74 -3.68 1.97
C HIS A 88 -13.89 -4.61 2.40
N LEU A 89 -15.14 -4.17 2.23
CA LEU A 89 -16.30 -4.97 2.59
C LEU A 89 -16.44 -6.22 1.70
N ASN A 90 -16.08 -6.13 0.43
CA ASN A 90 -16.08 -7.27 -0.48
C ASN A 90 -15.04 -8.33 -0.04
N GLU A 91 -13.89 -7.91 0.44
CA GLU A 91 -12.86 -8.80 0.99
C GLU A 91 -13.29 -9.46 2.32
N ARG A 92 -14.10 -8.75 3.12
CA ARG A 92 -14.64 -9.28 4.40
C ARG A 92 -15.80 -10.24 4.17
N ILE A 93 -16.64 -10.00 3.18
CA ILE A 93 -17.78 -10.84 2.83
C ILE A 93 -17.29 -11.99 1.94
N ARG A 94 -16.73 -13.03 2.56
CA ARG A 94 -16.22 -14.21 1.83
C ARG A 94 -17.36 -15.22 1.58
N LEU A 95 -17.86 -15.20 0.35
CA LEU A 95 -18.80 -16.18 -0.17
C LEU A 95 -18.16 -16.93 -1.34
N ASP A 96 -18.35 -18.26 -1.42
CA ASP A 96 -17.80 -19.06 -2.54
C ASP A 96 -18.42 -18.70 -3.89
N LYS A 97 -19.69 -18.33 -3.87
CA LYS A 97 -20.40 -17.75 -5.01
C LYS A 97 -21.20 -16.55 -4.53
N GLN A 98 -20.68 -15.36 -4.77
CA GLN A 98 -21.36 -14.11 -4.46
C GLN A 98 -22.31 -13.75 -5.59
N THR A 99 -23.57 -13.46 -5.23
CA THR A 99 -24.59 -13.06 -6.19
C THR A 99 -24.79 -11.56 -6.19
N GLN A 100 -24.85 -10.95 -5.01
CA GLN A 100 -25.07 -9.52 -4.83
C GLN A 100 -24.31 -9.02 -3.61
N LEU A 101 -23.80 -7.79 -3.71
CA LEU A 101 -23.23 -7.03 -2.62
C LEU A 101 -23.89 -5.65 -2.57
N PHE A 102 -24.46 -5.33 -1.43
CA PHE A 102 -24.98 -3.99 -1.16
C PHE A 102 -24.13 -3.32 -0.11
N VAL A 103 -23.68 -2.11 -0.39
CA VAL A 103 -22.96 -1.27 0.54
C VAL A 103 -23.75 0.00 0.79
N ARG A 104 -23.92 0.34 2.05
CA ARG A 104 -24.54 1.59 2.47
C ARG A 104 -23.68 2.30 3.49
N ILE A 105 -23.18 3.46 3.12
CA ILE A 105 -22.46 4.33 4.02
C ILE A 105 -23.48 5.15 4.81
N VAL A 106 -23.35 5.09 6.13
CA VAL A 106 -24.23 5.78 7.05
C VAL A 106 -23.41 6.84 7.80
N LYS A 107 -23.84 8.10 7.71
CA LYS A 107 -23.21 9.26 8.37
C LYS A 107 -21.73 9.43 8.00
N PRO A 108 -21.39 9.62 6.72
CA PRO A 108 -20.02 9.93 6.34
C PRO A 108 -19.56 11.22 7.01
N LYS A 109 -18.36 11.22 7.57
CA LYS A 109 -17.71 12.41 8.09
C LYS A 109 -16.45 12.65 7.25
N LEU A 110 -16.38 13.81 6.63
CA LEU A 110 -15.19 14.27 5.93
C LEU A 110 -14.54 15.38 6.75
N SER A 111 -13.25 15.27 7.00
CA SER A 111 -12.47 16.29 7.68
C SER A 111 -11.14 16.49 7.00
N LEU A 112 -10.65 17.72 6.99
CA LEU A 112 -9.31 18.06 6.57
C LEU A 112 -8.40 18.05 7.78
N VAL A 113 -7.29 17.32 7.70
CA VAL A 113 -6.30 17.21 8.77
C VAL A 113 -4.95 17.68 8.24
N TYR A 114 -4.36 18.65 8.87
CA TYR A 114 -2.99 19.07 8.62
C TYR A 114 -2.04 18.15 9.39
N TYR A 115 -1.18 17.48 8.67
CA TYR A 115 -0.29 16.46 9.21
C TYR A 115 1.18 16.93 9.14
N PRO A 116 1.94 16.88 10.25
CA PRO A 116 3.32 17.34 10.28
C PRO A 116 4.26 16.33 9.63
N LEU A 117 5.05 16.80 8.68
CA LEU A 117 6.11 16.04 8.03
C LEU A 117 7.42 16.82 8.11
N TRP A 118 8.50 16.16 8.50
CA TRP A 118 9.85 16.70 8.39
C TRP A 118 10.48 16.26 7.08
N ILE A 119 10.86 17.20 6.24
CA ILE A 119 11.53 16.95 4.98
C ILE A 119 12.98 17.35 5.13
N ILE A 120 13.87 16.36 5.25
CA ILE A 120 15.30 16.55 5.44
C ILE A 120 15.98 16.35 4.10
N ARG A 121 16.59 17.40 3.56
CA ARG A 121 17.39 17.37 2.33
C ARG A 121 18.87 17.43 2.69
N TYR A 122 19.67 16.54 2.12
CA TYR A 122 21.11 16.48 2.37
C TYR A 122 21.86 16.11 1.09
N THR A 123 23.15 16.45 1.05
CA THR A 123 24.00 16.18 -0.11
C THR A 123 25.12 15.25 0.28
N VAL A 124 25.34 14.20 -0.51
CA VAL A 124 26.47 13.27 -0.35
C VAL A 124 27.17 13.13 -1.69
N GLN A 125 28.44 13.42 -1.74
CA GLN A 125 29.27 13.35 -2.95
C GLN A 125 28.64 14.11 -4.15
N GLY A 126 28.11 15.30 -3.92
CA GLY A 126 27.48 16.14 -4.95
C GLY A 126 26.10 15.70 -5.40
N ARG A 127 25.50 14.64 -4.80
CA ARG A 127 24.16 14.19 -5.09
C ARG A 127 23.21 14.56 -3.96
N ALA A 128 22.07 15.13 -4.33
CA ALA A 128 21.01 15.47 -3.39
C ALA A 128 20.16 14.24 -3.03
N PHE A 129 19.88 14.11 -1.76
CA PHE A 129 19.02 13.07 -1.19
C PHE A 129 17.95 13.71 -0.31
N GLN A 130 16.86 13.00 -0.12
CA GLN A 130 15.75 13.45 0.70
C GLN A 130 15.26 12.32 1.58
N VAL A 131 14.95 12.65 2.83
CA VAL A 131 14.29 11.77 3.80
C VAL A 131 13.06 12.50 4.32
N VAL A 132 11.95 11.79 4.39
CA VAL A 132 10.71 12.28 4.99
C VAL A 132 10.44 11.52 6.27
N VAL A 133 10.29 12.26 7.35
CA VAL A 133 10.08 11.75 8.70
C VAL A 133 8.71 12.19 9.18
N ASP A 134 7.99 11.29 9.80
CA ASP A 134 6.74 11.57 10.47
C ASP A 134 6.98 12.52 11.64
N GLY A 135 6.37 13.70 11.60
CA GLY A 135 6.54 14.72 12.64
C GLY A 135 5.93 14.35 13.99
N PHE A 136 5.13 13.30 14.04
CA PHE A 136 4.48 12.83 15.26
C PHE A 136 5.22 11.61 15.89
N SER A 137 5.50 10.58 15.10
CA SER A 137 6.16 9.36 15.58
C SER A 137 7.68 9.40 15.44
N CYS A 138 8.22 10.37 14.70
CA CYS A 138 9.64 10.44 14.34
C CYS A 138 10.13 9.23 13.52
N GLU A 139 9.22 8.46 12.94
CA GLU A 139 9.57 7.35 12.05
C GLU A 139 9.88 7.85 10.64
N VAL A 140 10.82 7.20 9.98
CA VAL A 140 11.12 7.48 8.58
C VAL A 140 10.03 6.86 7.70
N ILE A 141 9.25 7.71 7.03
CA ILE A 141 8.19 7.28 6.12
C ILE A 141 8.75 6.97 4.73
N TYR A 142 9.65 7.83 4.26
CA TYR A 142 10.26 7.70 2.95
C TYR A 142 11.70 8.23 2.96
N GLY A 143 12.57 7.58 2.21
CA GLY A 143 13.93 8.08 2.04
C GLY A 143 14.70 7.33 0.97
N LYS A 144 15.54 8.07 0.25
CA LYS A 144 16.56 7.50 -0.62
C LYS A 144 17.89 7.67 0.08
N ALA A 145 18.53 6.55 0.47
CA ALA A 145 19.88 6.57 0.99
C ALA A 145 20.90 6.45 -0.16
N PRO A 146 22.10 7.04 -0.03
CA PRO A 146 23.18 6.79 -0.95
C PRO A 146 23.54 5.31 -0.88
N GLY A 147 23.26 4.56 -1.95
CA GLY A 147 23.70 3.17 -2.05
C GLY A 147 25.22 3.11 -2.17
N SER A 148 25.86 2.18 -1.47
CA SER A 148 27.30 1.90 -1.62
C SER A 148 27.59 1.55 -3.08
N ILE A 149 28.41 2.34 -3.76
CA ILE A 149 28.81 2.10 -5.16
C ILE A 149 29.53 0.74 -5.27
N THR A 150 30.34 0.40 -4.26
CA THR A 150 31.05 -0.87 -4.16
C THR A 150 30.11 -2.06 -4.07
N TYR A 151 29.05 -1.98 -3.26
CA TYR A 151 28.04 -3.04 -3.17
C TYR A 151 27.27 -3.22 -4.48
N ARG A 152 26.90 -2.12 -5.14
CA ARG A 152 26.19 -2.16 -6.43
C ARG A 152 27.09 -2.73 -7.54
N ALA A 153 28.37 -2.34 -7.56
CA ALA A 153 29.34 -2.88 -8.51
C ALA A 153 29.59 -4.36 -8.25
N ALA A 154 29.76 -4.77 -7.01
CA ALA A 154 29.95 -6.18 -6.64
C ALA A 154 28.71 -7.04 -7.02
N ALA A 155 27.51 -6.55 -6.74
CA ALA A 155 26.27 -7.25 -7.10
C ALA A 155 26.13 -7.40 -8.63
N LEU A 156 26.52 -6.39 -9.39
CA LEU A 156 26.48 -6.41 -10.85
C LEU A 156 27.50 -7.41 -11.42
N VAL A 157 28.73 -7.39 -10.92
CA VAL A 157 29.79 -8.32 -11.33
C VAL A 157 29.42 -9.75 -10.99
N LEU A 158 28.90 -10.02 -9.79
CA LEU A 158 28.44 -11.35 -9.39
C LEU A 158 27.25 -11.82 -10.24
N GLY A 159 26.30 -10.93 -10.54
CA GLY A 159 25.16 -11.25 -11.41
C GLY A 159 25.58 -11.57 -12.84
N MET A 160 26.54 -10.84 -13.40
CA MET A 160 27.08 -11.12 -14.72
C MET A 160 27.88 -12.43 -14.75
N ALA A 161 28.72 -12.67 -13.74
CA ALA A 161 29.50 -13.89 -13.64
C ALA A 161 28.62 -15.14 -13.51
N SER A 162 27.61 -15.11 -12.65
CA SER A 162 26.66 -16.21 -12.48
C SER A 162 25.81 -16.43 -13.73
N GLY A 163 25.35 -15.35 -14.37
CA GLY A 163 24.58 -15.43 -15.61
C GLY A 163 25.38 -16.03 -16.77
N SER A 164 26.65 -15.63 -16.95
CA SER A 164 27.50 -16.20 -17.97
C SER A 164 27.85 -17.67 -17.71
N PHE A 165 28.06 -18.04 -16.44
CA PHE A 165 28.28 -19.44 -16.07
C PHE A 165 27.07 -20.33 -16.43
N ILE A 166 25.88 -19.91 -16.09
CA ILE A 166 24.62 -20.61 -16.42
C ILE A 166 24.44 -20.71 -17.95
N ALA A 167 24.72 -19.61 -18.67
CA ALA A 167 24.53 -19.58 -20.12
C ALA A 167 25.53 -20.46 -20.90
N ILE A 168 26.77 -20.57 -20.43
CA ILE A 168 27.84 -21.30 -21.11
C ILE A 168 27.91 -22.76 -20.65
N ASP A 169 27.95 -22.99 -19.35
CA ASP A 169 28.15 -24.32 -18.75
C ASP A 169 26.83 -25.08 -18.50
N GLY A 170 25.72 -24.37 -18.34
CA GLY A 170 24.40 -24.98 -18.11
C GLY A 170 23.97 -25.96 -19.17
N PRO A 171 24.02 -25.63 -20.46
CA PRO A 171 23.72 -26.59 -21.55
C PRO A 171 24.64 -27.78 -21.58
N ALA A 172 25.96 -27.60 -21.36
CA ALA A 172 26.94 -28.66 -21.33
C ALA A 172 26.70 -29.64 -20.17
N PHE A 173 26.27 -29.11 -19.01
CA PHE A 173 25.92 -29.91 -17.83
C PHE A 173 24.67 -30.77 -18.08
N ILE A 174 23.64 -30.19 -18.69
CA ILE A 174 22.38 -30.91 -19.02
C ILE A 174 22.64 -32.03 -20.02
N LEU A 175 23.45 -31.78 -21.05
CA LEU A 175 23.79 -32.79 -22.04
C LEU A 175 24.56 -33.99 -21.43
N LYS A 176 25.48 -33.72 -20.50
CA LYS A 176 26.28 -34.75 -19.84
C LYS A 176 25.46 -35.65 -18.89
N PHE A 177 24.39 -35.10 -18.26
CA PHE A 177 23.48 -35.89 -17.42
C PHE A 177 22.40 -36.61 -18.22
N GLY A 178 21.98 -36.07 -19.38
CA GLY A 178 20.98 -36.69 -20.24
C GLY A 178 21.52 -37.97 -20.94
N GLU A 179 22.81 -38.03 -21.20
CA GLU A 179 23.45 -39.20 -21.85
C GLU A 179 23.56 -40.41 -20.91
N ASN A 180 23.64 -40.17 -19.57
CA ASN A 180 23.70 -41.24 -18.57
C ASN A 180 22.32 -41.78 -18.12
N ALA A 181 21.22 -41.20 -18.61
CA ALA A 181 19.87 -41.65 -18.26
C ALA A 181 19.26 -42.66 -19.26
N ASN A 182 20.01 -43.02 -20.32
CA ASN A 182 19.57 -43.94 -21.36
C ASN A 182 20.39 -45.26 -21.40
N LEU A 183 20.91 -45.69 -20.26
CA LEU A 183 21.51 -47.03 -20.10
C LEU A 183 20.68 -47.87 -19.14
#